data_2ea1f8f9df6f5a12f8f53746659d6a54
#
_entry.id   2ea1f8f9df6f5a12f8f53746659d6a54
#
_cell.length_a   1.000
_cell.length_b   1.000
_cell.length_c   1.000
_cell.angle_alpha   90.00
_cell.angle_beta   90.00
_cell.angle_gamma   90.00
#
_symmetry.space_group_name_H-M   'P 1'
#
loop_
_entity.id
_entity.type
_entity.pdbx_description
1 polymer ?
#
loop_
_entity_poly.entity_id
_entity_poly.type
_entity_poly.pdbx_seq_one_letter_code
_entity_poly.pdbx_strand_id
1 'polypeptide(L)'
;MTDIRAFLTPRQHAASLEVVRRVRAAIDADLVRVFLFGSRARRQARPDSDVDLLLIFRALPPDREPQAGQAEDIADGVARESGVPVTVWSVSLPDLERGCRTPMLVDALDDGIPVWPPGAPPLHLPFTPEDAVWCTARLLERVEEGSAEAAALLRAGDVEGAARRVRDDVVRLCTAALLLRGDTRPRRGDAVRRWAPDGGPVLRWAATSYGPPGYEEETPVPPPPGGFGAAFTAVERLRGEVAARRARLGGGARSLRNAGVGSMAAPALPRTERGPAQAPRTPRVIP
;
A
#
# COMPACT_ATOMS: atom_id res chain seq x y z
N MET A 1 -12.65 2.53 -25.77
CA MET A 1 -13.24 2.69 -24.43
C MET A 1 -13.23 1.32 -23.76
N THR A 2 -12.50 1.16 -22.67
CA THR A 2 -12.38 -0.15 -21.99
C THR A 2 -13.66 -0.40 -21.19
N ASP A 3 -14.36 -1.51 -21.50
CA ASP A 3 -15.58 -1.89 -20.76
C ASP A 3 -15.15 -2.56 -19.43
N ILE A 4 -15.52 -1.96 -18.30
CA ILE A 4 -15.25 -2.48 -16.97
C ILE A 4 -15.82 -3.90 -16.77
N ARG A 5 -16.90 -4.25 -17.49
CA ARG A 5 -17.51 -5.58 -17.42
C ARG A 5 -16.58 -6.70 -17.88
N ALA A 6 -15.51 -6.37 -18.61
CA ALA A 6 -14.46 -7.34 -18.97
C ALA A 6 -13.53 -7.70 -17.79
N PHE A 7 -13.63 -6.97 -16.67
CA PHE A 7 -12.74 -7.11 -15.49
C PHE A 7 -13.49 -7.52 -14.22
N LEU A 8 -14.80 -7.29 -14.18
CA LEU A 8 -15.66 -7.57 -13.03
C LEU A 8 -16.83 -8.46 -13.43
N THR A 9 -17.22 -9.37 -12.53
CA THR A 9 -18.50 -10.08 -12.66
C THR A 9 -19.67 -9.08 -12.53
N PRO A 10 -20.87 -9.40 -12.99
CA PRO A 10 -22.04 -8.53 -12.82
C PRO A 10 -22.28 -8.12 -11.38
N ARG A 11 -22.06 -9.02 -10.41
CA ARG A 11 -22.24 -8.78 -8.97
C ARG A 11 -21.18 -7.79 -8.45
N GLN A 12 -19.90 -7.95 -8.85
CA GLN A 12 -18.82 -7.05 -8.48
C GLN A 12 -19.00 -5.65 -9.09
N HIS A 13 -19.43 -5.59 -10.34
CA HIS A 13 -19.73 -4.32 -11.00
C HIS A 13 -20.89 -3.60 -10.30
N ALA A 14 -21.96 -4.31 -9.93
CA ALA A 14 -23.08 -3.73 -9.17
C ALA A 14 -22.63 -3.22 -7.81
N ALA A 15 -21.80 -3.97 -7.06
CA ALA A 15 -21.25 -3.53 -5.78
C ALA A 15 -20.39 -2.27 -5.94
N SER A 16 -19.53 -2.20 -6.96
CA SER A 16 -18.70 -1.03 -7.24
C SER A 16 -19.56 0.23 -7.51
N LEU A 17 -20.61 0.11 -8.29
CA LEU A 17 -21.52 1.23 -8.57
C LEU A 17 -22.32 1.64 -7.33
N GLU A 18 -22.68 0.69 -6.47
CA GLU A 18 -23.37 0.99 -5.21
C GLU A 18 -22.47 1.74 -4.23
N VAL A 19 -21.18 1.41 -4.13
CA VAL A 19 -20.21 2.20 -3.38
C VAL A 19 -20.16 3.63 -3.93
N VAL A 20 -20.01 3.81 -5.23
CA VAL A 20 -20.00 5.14 -5.86
C VAL A 20 -21.27 5.92 -5.52
N ARG A 21 -22.43 5.29 -5.63
CA ARG A 21 -23.73 5.93 -5.34
C ARG A 21 -23.81 6.40 -3.89
N ARG A 22 -23.44 5.53 -2.92
CA ARG A 22 -23.49 5.86 -1.48
C ARG A 22 -22.46 6.91 -1.09
N VAL A 23 -21.23 6.82 -1.59
CA VAL A 23 -20.18 7.81 -1.35
C VAL A 23 -20.62 9.20 -1.83
N ARG A 24 -21.19 9.30 -3.05
CA ARG A 24 -21.70 10.56 -3.57
C ARG A 24 -22.89 11.13 -2.78
N ALA A 25 -23.67 10.27 -2.15
CA ALA A 25 -24.83 10.72 -1.33
C ALA A 25 -24.42 11.13 0.08
N ALA A 26 -23.37 10.53 0.63
CA ALA A 26 -23.02 10.67 2.05
C ALA A 26 -21.86 11.66 2.30
N ILE A 27 -20.93 11.76 1.37
CA ILE A 27 -19.75 12.61 1.51
C ILE A 27 -19.97 13.89 0.71
N ASP A 28 -20.09 15.01 1.44
CA ASP A 28 -20.20 16.37 0.86
C ASP A 28 -18.86 16.86 0.27
N ALA A 29 -18.12 15.95 -0.31
CA ALA A 29 -16.93 16.23 -1.07
C ALA A 29 -17.18 15.81 -2.51
N ASP A 30 -16.81 16.69 -3.42
CA ASP A 30 -17.05 16.50 -4.85
C ASP A 30 -16.24 15.32 -5.37
N LEU A 31 -16.86 14.13 -5.43
CA LEU A 31 -16.26 12.94 -6.01
C LEU A 31 -16.08 13.17 -7.52
N VAL A 32 -14.84 13.21 -7.99
CA VAL A 32 -14.50 13.56 -9.38
C VAL A 32 -14.36 12.32 -10.23
N ARG A 33 -13.71 11.27 -9.70
CA ARG A 33 -13.45 10.03 -10.43
C ARG A 33 -13.37 8.83 -9.51
N VAL A 34 -13.68 7.66 -10.07
CA VAL A 34 -13.44 6.36 -9.44
C VAL A 34 -12.80 5.44 -10.46
N PHE A 35 -11.70 4.81 -10.06
CA PHE A 35 -11.00 3.81 -10.87
C PHE A 35 -11.02 2.45 -10.15
N LEU A 36 -11.24 1.40 -10.91
CA LEU A 36 -10.88 0.04 -10.52
C LEU A 36 -9.36 -0.10 -10.70
N PHE A 37 -8.67 -0.56 -9.68
CA PHE A 37 -7.23 -0.83 -9.77
C PHE A 37 -6.86 -2.21 -9.19
N GLY A 38 -5.59 -2.43 -8.89
CA GLY A 38 -5.15 -3.66 -8.24
C GLY A 38 -5.17 -4.89 -9.13
N SER A 39 -5.37 -6.05 -8.53
CA SER A 39 -5.25 -7.36 -9.20
C SER A 39 -6.30 -7.55 -10.30
N ARG A 40 -7.52 -7.04 -10.10
CA ARG A 40 -8.61 -7.16 -11.09
C ARG A 40 -8.36 -6.30 -12.32
N ALA A 41 -7.93 -5.07 -12.15
CA ALA A 41 -7.59 -4.21 -13.29
C ALA A 41 -6.48 -4.82 -14.14
N ARG A 42 -5.52 -5.51 -13.52
CA ARG A 42 -4.43 -6.22 -14.21
C ARG A 42 -4.77 -7.63 -14.71
N ARG A 43 -6.00 -8.10 -14.51
CA ARG A 43 -6.45 -9.47 -14.83
C ARG A 43 -5.62 -10.55 -14.12
N GLN A 44 -5.16 -10.28 -12.91
CA GLN A 44 -4.37 -11.17 -12.05
C GLN A 44 -5.14 -11.57 -10.78
N ALA A 45 -6.42 -11.23 -10.73
CA ALA A 45 -7.28 -11.51 -9.58
C ALA A 45 -7.57 -12.99 -9.44
N ARG A 46 -7.62 -13.44 -8.19
CA ARG A 46 -8.19 -14.73 -7.81
C ARG A 46 -9.71 -14.62 -7.62
N PRO A 47 -10.42 -15.74 -7.52
CA PRO A 47 -11.85 -15.71 -7.25
C PRO A 47 -12.24 -14.94 -5.99
N ASP A 48 -11.40 -15.03 -4.93
CA ASP A 48 -11.56 -14.43 -3.61
C ASP A 48 -10.92 -13.02 -3.47
N SER A 49 -10.24 -12.52 -4.51
CA SER A 49 -9.68 -11.18 -4.50
C SER A 49 -10.78 -10.13 -4.35
N ASP A 50 -10.52 -9.11 -3.57
CA ASP A 50 -11.36 -7.92 -3.42
C ASP A 50 -11.43 -7.08 -4.71
N VAL A 51 -12.34 -6.14 -4.69
CA VAL A 51 -12.48 -5.08 -5.70
C VAL A 51 -11.83 -3.83 -5.12
N ASP A 52 -10.68 -3.44 -5.67
CA ASP A 52 -9.95 -2.25 -5.24
C ASP A 52 -10.44 -1.01 -6.00
N LEU A 53 -10.97 0.00 -5.31
CA LEU A 53 -11.44 1.24 -5.89
C LEU A 53 -10.63 2.44 -5.40
N LEU A 54 -10.11 3.24 -6.32
CA LEU A 54 -9.50 4.54 -6.05
C LEU A 54 -10.55 5.64 -6.22
N LEU A 55 -10.89 6.32 -5.14
CA LEU A 55 -11.81 7.45 -5.10
C LEU A 55 -11.00 8.76 -5.18
N ILE A 56 -11.27 9.58 -6.19
CA ILE A 56 -10.62 10.89 -6.36
C ILE A 56 -11.64 11.99 -6.11
N PHE A 57 -11.39 12.79 -5.08
CA PHE A 57 -12.21 13.93 -4.71
C PHE A 57 -11.60 15.23 -5.23
N ARG A 58 -12.43 16.26 -5.54
CA ARG A 58 -11.96 17.58 -5.94
C ARG A 58 -11.14 18.25 -4.85
N ALA A 59 -11.61 18.16 -3.61
CA ALA A 59 -10.93 18.58 -2.42
C ALA A 59 -11.31 17.66 -1.27
N LEU A 60 -10.38 17.40 -0.37
CA LEU A 60 -10.64 16.82 0.94
C LEU A 60 -10.13 17.80 1.98
N PRO A 61 -10.79 17.96 3.13
CA PRO A 61 -10.28 18.77 4.23
C PRO A 61 -8.88 18.34 4.64
N PRO A 62 -8.09 19.21 5.27
CA PRO A 62 -6.76 18.84 5.78
C PRO A 62 -6.77 17.65 6.75
N ASP A 63 -7.86 17.53 7.52
CA ASP A 63 -8.18 16.42 8.43
C ASP A 63 -9.05 15.35 7.74
N ARG A 64 -8.69 14.95 6.55
CA ARG A 64 -9.45 14.04 5.66
C ARG A 64 -9.77 12.66 6.23
N GLU A 65 -9.17 12.29 7.37
CA GLU A 65 -9.42 10.99 8.00
C GLU A 65 -10.91 10.68 8.20
N PRO A 66 -11.77 11.62 8.66
CA PRO A 66 -13.20 11.34 8.80
C PRO A 66 -13.88 10.95 7.47
N GLN A 67 -13.58 11.65 6.37
CA GLN A 67 -14.19 11.37 5.07
C GLN A 67 -13.62 10.10 4.42
N ALA A 68 -12.33 9.84 4.60
CA ALA A 68 -11.72 8.59 4.16
C ALA A 68 -12.32 7.41 4.93
N GLY A 69 -12.40 7.49 6.26
CA GLY A 69 -13.06 6.49 7.10
C GLY A 69 -14.52 6.28 6.74
N GLN A 70 -15.28 7.35 6.46
CA GLN A 70 -16.66 7.23 6.01
C GLN A 70 -16.79 6.50 4.66
N ALA A 71 -15.86 6.70 3.73
CA ALA A 71 -15.84 5.97 2.46
C ALA A 71 -15.52 4.48 2.67
N GLU A 72 -14.62 4.17 3.60
CA GLU A 72 -14.30 2.79 4.01
C GLU A 72 -15.52 2.12 4.67
N ASP A 73 -16.20 2.77 5.60
CA ASP A 73 -17.41 2.26 6.25
C ASP A 73 -18.53 1.97 5.23
N ILE A 74 -18.67 2.83 4.21
CA ILE A 74 -19.63 2.62 3.11
C ILE A 74 -19.24 1.38 2.29
N ALA A 75 -17.97 1.22 1.96
CA ALA A 75 -17.49 0.06 1.21
C ALA A 75 -17.70 -1.23 1.99
N ASP A 76 -17.41 -1.24 3.29
CA ASP A 76 -17.66 -2.36 4.20
C ASP A 76 -19.16 -2.70 4.30
N GLY A 77 -20.01 -1.68 4.34
CA GLY A 77 -21.46 -1.86 4.31
C GLY A 77 -21.93 -2.57 3.03
N VAL A 78 -21.46 -2.09 1.88
CA VAL A 78 -21.76 -2.71 0.58
C VAL A 78 -21.18 -4.12 0.49
N ALA A 79 -19.98 -4.35 1.01
CA ALA A 79 -19.36 -5.67 1.02
C ALA A 79 -20.18 -6.68 1.83
N ARG A 80 -20.67 -6.29 3.01
CA ARG A 80 -21.56 -7.14 3.85
C ARG A 80 -22.88 -7.46 3.16
N GLU A 81 -23.51 -6.48 2.52
CA GLU A 81 -24.79 -6.65 1.85
C GLU A 81 -24.69 -7.45 0.54
N SER A 82 -23.66 -7.18 -0.24
CA SER A 82 -23.46 -7.82 -1.54
C SER A 82 -22.71 -9.14 -1.46
N GLY A 83 -21.95 -9.39 -0.37
CA GLY A 83 -21.01 -10.51 -0.26
C GLY A 83 -19.83 -10.39 -1.24
N VAL A 84 -19.52 -9.18 -1.70
CA VAL A 84 -18.37 -8.87 -2.55
C VAL A 84 -17.40 -8.02 -1.72
N PRO A 85 -16.18 -8.49 -1.41
CA PRO A 85 -15.18 -7.67 -0.75
C PRO A 85 -14.82 -6.46 -1.62
N VAL A 86 -14.93 -5.25 -1.07
CA VAL A 86 -14.57 -4.00 -1.74
C VAL A 86 -13.65 -3.21 -0.83
N THR A 87 -12.50 -2.81 -1.35
CA THR A 87 -11.56 -1.93 -0.67
C THR A 87 -11.52 -0.58 -1.39
N VAL A 88 -11.55 0.51 -0.62
CA VAL A 88 -11.50 1.87 -1.18
C VAL A 88 -10.27 2.63 -0.72
N TRP A 89 -9.73 3.47 -1.60
CA TRP A 89 -8.65 4.40 -1.32
C TRP A 89 -9.09 5.78 -1.71
N SER A 90 -8.98 6.75 -0.81
CA SER A 90 -9.45 8.12 -1.01
C SER A 90 -8.28 9.07 -1.16
N VAL A 91 -8.27 9.88 -2.23
CA VAL A 91 -7.27 10.92 -2.50
C VAL A 91 -7.93 12.18 -3.01
N SER A 92 -7.29 13.35 -2.84
CA SER A 92 -7.74 14.61 -3.44
C SER A 92 -6.93 14.96 -4.68
N LEU A 93 -7.53 15.67 -5.64
CA LEU A 93 -6.83 16.20 -6.81
C LEU A 93 -5.61 17.06 -6.41
N PRO A 94 -5.72 18.00 -5.46
CA PRO A 94 -4.57 18.78 -5.03
C PRO A 94 -3.41 17.94 -4.49
N ASP A 95 -3.68 16.81 -3.82
CA ASP A 95 -2.63 15.92 -3.33
C ASP A 95 -1.94 15.19 -4.48
N LEU A 96 -2.71 14.78 -5.48
CA LEU A 96 -2.17 14.17 -6.69
C LEU A 96 -1.28 15.13 -7.50
N GLU A 97 -1.66 16.39 -7.56
CA GLU A 97 -0.95 17.43 -8.34
C GLU A 97 0.31 17.92 -7.64
N ARG A 98 0.30 18.00 -6.30
CA ARG A 98 1.43 18.51 -5.51
C ARG A 98 2.62 17.56 -5.43
N GLY A 99 2.50 16.32 -5.90
CA GLY A 99 3.57 15.33 -5.83
C GLY A 99 3.76 14.83 -4.38
N CYS A 100 3.03 13.86 -3.98
CA CYS A 100 3.16 13.06 -2.76
C CYS A 100 2.58 11.68 -3.07
N ARG A 101 2.91 11.18 -4.26
CA ARG A 101 2.29 9.98 -4.81
C ARG A 101 3.11 8.76 -4.45
N THR A 102 2.41 7.73 -3.99
CA THR A 102 3.04 6.42 -3.79
C THR A 102 3.14 5.68 -5.12
N PRO A 103 4.08 4.73 -5.29
CA PRO A 103 4.12 3.87 -6.48
C PRO A 103 2.79 3.17 -6.75
N MET A 104 2.10 2.72 -5.71
CA MET A 104 0.79 2.09 -5.82
C MET A 104 -0.26 3.06 -6.41
N LEU A 105 -0.23 4.32 -5.99
CA LEU A 105 -1.15 5.33 -6.50
C LEU A 105 -0.88 5.64 -7.98
N VAL A 106 0.40 5.73 -8.37
CA VAL A 106 0.78 5.89 -9.78
C VAL A 106 0.34 4.69 -10.61
N ASP A 107 0.58 3.47 -10.13
CA ASP A 107 0.10 2.26 -10.80
C ASP A 107 -1.43 2.23 -10.90
N ALA A 108 -2.15 2.67 -9.83
CA ALA A 108 -3.62 2.74 -9.84
C ALA A 108 -4.15 3.74 -10.87
N LEU A 109 -3.41 4.80 -11.15
CA LEU A 109 -3.78 5.79 -12.17
C LEU A 109 -3.42 5.33 -13.57
N ASP A 110 -2.28 4.67 -13.76
CA ASP A 110 -1.80 4.19 -15.06
C ASP A 110 -2.58 2.97 -15.57
N ASP A 111 -2.81 1.98 -14.68
CA ASP A 111 -3.49 0.74 -14.99
C ASP A 111 -5.01 0.80 -14.70
N GLY A 112 -5.46 1.91 -14.11
CA GLY A 112 -6.82 2.08 -13.61
C GLY A 112 -7.89 2.06 -14.69
N ILE A 113 -8.94 1.28 -14.46
CA ILE A 113 -10.10 1.19 -15.33
C ILE A 113 -11.18 2.15 -14.80
N PRO A 114 -11.65 3.13 -15.58
CA PRO A 114 -12.69 4.06 -15.11
C PRO A 114 -13.98 3.34 -14.73
N VAL A 115 -14.41 3.54 -13.49
CA VAL A 115 -15.71 3.08 -12.97
C VAL A 115 -16.72 4.21 -13.08
N TRP A 116 -16.31 5.42 -12.69
CA TRP A 116 -17.16 6.61 -12.69
C TRP A 116 -16.33 7.89 -12.89
N PRO A 117 -16.82 8.90 -13.67
CA PRO A 117 -17.92 8.73 -14.63
C PRO A 117 -17.54 7.75 -15.74
N PRO A 118 -18.51 7.04 -16.32
CA PRO A 118 -18.24 6.13 -17.44
C PRO A 118 -17.53 6.84 -18.59
N GLY A 119 -16.48 6.22 -19.12
CA GLY A 119 -15.73 6.80 -20.24
C GLY A 119 -14.79 7.95 -19.89
N ALA A 120 -14.56 8.22 -18.59
CA ALA A 120 -13.55 9.19 -18.20
C ALA A 120 -12.18 8.81 -18.78
N PRO A 121 -11.38 9.77 -19.28
CA PRO A 121 -10.04 9.48 -19.76
C PRO A 121 -9.14 9.02 -18.59
N PRO A 122 -8.11 8.20 -18.85
CA PRO A 122 -7.10 7.87 -17.86
C PRO A 122 -6.46 9.16 -17.30
N LEU A 123 -6.01 9.09 -16.06
CA LEU A 123 -5.30 10.18 -15.42
C LEU A 123 -3.81 9.79 -15.34
N HIS A 124 -3.02 10.30 -16.29
CA HIS A 124 -1.58 10.03 -16.31
C HIS A 124 -0.84 11.08 -15.47
N LEU A 125 -0.33 10.66 -14.35
CA LEU A 125 0.51 11.49 -13.48
C LEU A 125 1.84 10.75 -13.27
N PRO A 126 2.91 11.13 -13.96
CA PRO A 126 4.19 10.43 -13.87
C PRO A 126 4.75 10.53 -12.46
N PHE A 127 5.38 9.45 -12.01
CA PHE A 127 6.13 9.45 -10.75
C PHE A 127 7.36 10.34 -10.87
N THR A 128 7.53 11.26 -9.94
CA THR A 128 8.61 12.26 -9.99
C THR A 128 9.72 11.97 -8.98
N PRO A 129 10.91 12.59 -9.12
CA PRO A 129 11.95 12.53 -8.10
C PRO A 129 11.48 13.03 -6.72
N GLU A 130 10.59 14.02 -6.69
CA GLU A 130 9.97 14.55 -5.46
C GLU A 130 9.11 13.50 -4.78
N ASP A 131 8.33 12.74 -5.55
CA ASP A 131 7.56 11.59 -5.05
C ASP A 131 8.50 10.55 -4.43
N ALA A 132 9.63 10.25 -5.09
CA ALA A 132 10.61 9.29 -4.59
C ALA A 132 11.22 9.73 -3.25
N VAL A 133 11.57 11.01 -3.12
CA VAL A 133 12.11 11.59 -1.88
C VAL A 133 11.07 11.54 -0.77
N TRP A 134 9.81 11.90 -1.07
CA TRP A 134 8.71 11.86 -0.12
C TRP A 134 8.40 10.42 0.33
N CYS A 135 8.22 9.49 -0.62
CA CYS A 135 7.97 8.08 -0.31
C CYS A 135 9.09 7.48 0.56
N THR A 136 10.35 7.80 0.23
CA THR A 136 11.50 7.33 1.00
C THR A 136 11.45 7.84 2.44
N ALA A 137 11.05 9.10 2.68
CA ALA A 137 10.89 9.62 4.03
C ALA A 137 9.90 8.77 4.84
N ARG A 138 8.75 8.47 4.25
CA ARG A 138 7.70 7.66 4.89
C ARG A 138 8.13 6.21 5.14
N LEU A 139 8.87 5.63 4.21
CA LEU A 139 9.40 4.28 4.40
C LEU A 139 10.44 4.24 5.53
N LEU A 140 11.29 5.27 5.67
CA LEU A 140 12.25 5.37 6.77
C LEU A 140 11.56 5.51 8.14
N GLU A 141 10.51 6.34 8.24
CA GLU A 141 9.68 6.46 9.45
C GLU A 141 9.06 5.09 9.83
N ARG A 142 8.50 4.38 8.85
CA ARG A 142 7.93 3.04 9.07
C ARG A 142 8.96 1.99 9.50
N VAL A 143 10.19 2.09 9.03
CA VAL A 143 11.29 1.20 9.47
C VAL A 143 11.67 1.49 10.92
N GLU A 144 11.70 2.75 11.33
CA GLU A 144 11.98 3.12 12.72
C GLU A 144 10.92 2.56 13.67
N GLU A 145 9.63 2.73 13.34
CA GLU A 145 8.51 2.12 14.06
C GLU A 145 8.62 0.59 14.08
N GLY A 146 8.91 -0.02 12.91
CA GLY A 146 9.02 -1.46 12.74
C GLY A 146 10.15 -2.09 13.56
N SER A 147 11.31 -1.44 13.60
CA SER A 147 12.44 -1.91 14.40
C SER A 147 12.13 -1.89 15.91
N ALA A 148 11.43 -0.86 16.38
CA ALA A 148 10.98 -0.77 17.77
C ALA A 148 9.95 -1.87 18.12
N GLU A 149 9.01 -2.13 17.20
CA GLU A 149 8.02 -3.18 17.34
C GLU A 149 8.66 -4.58 17.33
N ALA A 150 9.58 -4.85 16.40
CA ALA A 150 10.32 -6.12 16.37
C ALA A 150 11.06 -6.40 17.67
N ALA A 151 11.69 -5.38 18.26
CA ALA A 151 12.34 -5.51 19.55
C ALA A 151 11.35 -5.78 20.69
N ALA A 152 10.14 -5.22 20.64
CA ALA A 152 9.08 -5.49 21.61
C ALA A 152 8.55 -6.93 21.48
N LEU A 153 8.31 -7.41 20.27
CA LEU A 153 7.87 -8.78 19.97
C LEU A 153 8.90 -9.81 20.49
N LEU A 154 10.21 -9.56 20.27
CA LEU A 154 11.26 -10.41 20.80
C LEU A 154 11.24 -10.50 22.34
N ARG A 155 11.05 -9.36 23.02
CA ARG A 155 10.93 -9.36 24.50
C ARG A 155 9.71 -10.13 24.99
N ALA A 156 8.64 -10.15 24.19
CA ALA A 156 7.41 -10.91 24.46
C ALA A 156 7.53 -12.40 24.09
N GLY A 157 8.65 -12.84 23.47
CA GLY A 157 8.86 -14.22 23.02
C GLY A 157 8.23 -14.53 21.66
N ASP A 158 7.65 -13.57 20.96
CA ASP A 158 7.11 -13.73 19.60
C ASP A 158 8.24 -13.60 18.57
N VAL A 159 8.95 -14.69 18.38
CA VAL A 159 10.09 -14.81 17.46
C VAL A 159 9.65 -14.68 16.01
N GLU A 160 8.51 -15.27 15.65
CA GLU A 160 8.01 -15.24 14.28
C GLU A 160 7.52 -13.83 13.91
N GLY A 161 6.74 -13.19 14.77
CA GLY A 161 6.30 -11.82 14.57
C GLY A 161 7.47 -10.84 14.41
N ALA A 162 8.50 -10.99 15.25
CA ALA A 162 9.72 -10.20 15.14
C ALA A 162 10.47 -10.45 13.82
N ALA A 163 10.60 -11.72 13.39
CA ALA A 163 11.24 -12.05 12.12
C ALA A 163 10.48 -11.45 10.93
N ARG A 164 9.15 -11.54 10.94
CA ARG A 164 8.27 -10.95 9.92
C ARG A 164 8.48 -9.44 9.85
N ARG A 165 8.51 -8.76 10.98
CA ARG A 165 8.71 -7.31 11.03
C ARG A 165 10.07 -6.89 10.48
N VAL A 166 11.16 -7.54 10.90
CA VAL A 166 12.53 -7.27 10.38
C VAL A 166 12.61 -7.52 8.87
N ARG A 167 12.01 -8.61 8.37
CA ARG A 167 11.93 -8.87 6.93
C ARG A 167 11.25 -7.71 6.19
N ASP A 168 10.12 -7.25 6.70
CA ASP A 168 9.36 -6.18 6.08
C ASP A 168 10.13 -4.85 6.08
N ASP A 169 10.92 -4.59 7.11
CA ASP A 169 11.79 -3.40 7.17
C ASP A 169 12.92 -3.47 6.14
N VAL A 170 13.55 -4.64 5.95
CA VAL A 170 14.52 -4.84 4.86
C VAL A 170 13.89 -4.58 3.50
N VAL A 171 12.68 -5.10 3.26
CA VAL A 171 11.95 -4.91 1.99
C VAL A 171 11.61 -3.43 1.78
N ARG A 172 11.15 -2.71 2.82
CA ARG A 172 10.87 -1.27 2.76
C ARG A 172 12.11 -0.45 2.39
N LEU A 173 13.26 -0.77 3.00
CA LEU A 173 14.52 -0.09 2.71
C LEU A 173 15.00 -0.35 1.28
N CYS A 174 14.93 -1.59 0.80
CA CYS A 174 15.25 -1.91 -0.59
C CYS A 174 14.30 -1.21 -1.57
N THR A 175 13.00 -1.15 -1.26
CA THR A 175 12.01 -0.39 -2.01
C THR A 175 12.38 1.10 -2.08
N ALA A 176 12.68 1.72 -0.93
CA ALA A 176 13.09 3.12 -0.84
C ALA A 176 14.36 3.39 -1.68
N ALA A 177 15.33 2.50 -1.61
CA ALA A 177 16.56 2.62 -2.38
C ALA A 177 16.33 2.53 -3.89
N LEU A 178 15.42 1.67 -4.36
CA LEU A 178 15.01 1.56 -5.77
C LEU A 178 14.29 2.83 -6.24
N LEU A 179 13.35 3.37 -5.44
CA LEU A 179 12.65 4.62 -5.76
C LEU A 179 13.65 5.76 -5.97
N LEU A 180 14.67 5.90 -5.10
CA LEU A 180 15.73 6.91 -5.25
C LEU A 180 16.68 6.65 -6.44
N ARG A 181 16.60 5.49 -7.10
CA ARG A 181 17.27 5.20 -8.38
C ARG A 181 16.39 5.49 -9.61
N GLY A 182 15.14 5.91 -9.39
CA GLY A 182 14.17 6.15 -10.46
C GLY A 182 13.37 4.92 -10.86
N ASP A 183 13.42 3.84 -10.08
CA ASP A 183 12.52 2.72 -10.27
C ASP A 183 11.14 3.08 -9.73
N THR A 184 10.20 3.27 -10.61
CA THR A 184 8.85 3.73 -10.26
C THR A 184 7.91 2.60 -9.85
N ARG A 185 8.31 1.33 -10.08
CA ARG A 185 7.46 0.15 -9.82
C ARG A 185 8.22 -0.96 -9.05
N PRO A 186 8.79 -0.67 -7.88
CA PRO A 186 9.46 -1.69 -7.09
C PRO A 186 8.41 -2.62 -6.46
N ARG A 187 8.28 -3.83 -7.00
CA ARG A 187 7.42 -4.87 -6.39
C ARG A 187 8.08 -5.37 -5.11
N ARG A 188 7.32 -5.45 -4.01
CA ARG A 188 7.83 -5.84 -2.68
C ARG A 188 8.65 -7.13 -2.73
N GLY A 189 8.11 -8.22 -3.30
CA GLY A 189 8.80 -9.50 -3.38
C GLY A 189 10.11 -9.47 -4.17
N ASP A 190 10.29 -8.52 -5.10
CA ASP A 190 11.48 -8.39 -5.92
C ASP A 190 12.44 -7.30 -5.44
N ALA A 191 12.00 -6.41 -4.55
CA ALA A 191 12.78 -5.24 -4.16
C ALA A 191 14.17 -5.61 -3.63
N VAL A 192 14.25 -6.63 -2.79
CA VAL A 192 15.53 -7.09 -2.22
C VAL A 192 16.45 -7.66 -3.30
N ARG A 193 15.93 -8.53 -4.16
CA ARG A 193 16.68 -9.14 -5.27
C ARG A 193 17.19 -8.10 -6.25
N ARG A 194 16.39 -7.11 -6.57
CA ARG A 194 16.72 -6.03 -7.51
C ARG A 194 17.69 -5.02 -6.92
N TRP A 195 17.59 -4.73 -5.62
CA TRP A 195 18.49 -3.78 -4.97
C TRP A 195 19.86 -4.35 -4.71
N ALA A 196 19.94 -5.55 -4.16
CA ALA A 196 21.18 -6.17 -3.71
C ALA A 196 21.20 -7.67 -4.09
N PRO A 197 21.41 -8.01 -5.37
CA PRO A 197 21.43 -9.41 -5.83
C PRO A 197 22.49 -10.24 -5.09
N ASP A 198 23.64 -9.63 -4.76
CA ASP A 198 24.74 -10.23 -3.99
C ASP A 198 24.70 -9.85 -2.50
N GLY A 199 23.54 -9.44 -2.01
CA GLY A 199 23.35 -9.01 -0.63
C GLY A 199 23.79 -10.08 0.38
N GLY A 200 24.23 -9.62 1.56
CA GLY A 200 24.63 -10.49 2.67
C GLY A 200 23.51 -11.43 3.14
N PRO A 201 23.80 -12.30 4.11
CA PRO A 201 22.85 -13.35 4.53
C PRO A 201 21.46 -12.86 4.90
N VAL A 202 21.35 -11.70 5.57
CA VAL A 202 20.07 -11.09 5.98
C VAL A 202 19.23 -10.66 4.77
N LEU A 203 19.84 -10.07 3.73
CA LEU A 203 19.10 -9.67 2.54
C LEU A 203 18.62 -10.89 1.74
N ARG A 204 19.47 -11.91 1.58
CA ARG A 204 19.05 -13.16 0.94
C ARG A 204 17.91 -13.83 1.70
N TRP A 205 17.99 -13.87 3.02
CA TRP A 205 16.91 -14.37 3.87
C TRP A 205 15.61 -13.58 3.66
N ALA A 206 15.66 -12.26 3.68
CA ALA A 206 14.48 -11.44 3.43
C ALA A 206 13.88 -11.69 2.03
N ALA A 207 14.72 -11.88 1.00
CA ALA A 207 14.27 -12.17 -0.35
C ALA A 207 13.61 -13.55 -0.48
N THR A 208 14.11 -14.56 0.24
CA THR A 208 13.59 -15.93 0.18
C THR A 208 12.42 -16.18 1.10
N SER A 209 12.30 -15.41 2.18
CA SER A 209 11.18 -15.49 3.11
C SER A 209 9.90 -14.79 2.61
N TYR A 210 9.98 -14.16 1.45
CA TYR A 210 8.80 -13.64 0.77
C TYR A 210 8.22 -14.76 -0.08
N GLY A 211 7.03 -15.21 0.25
CA GLY A 211 6.29 -16.21 -0.53
C GLY A 211 5.96 -15.72 -1.95
N PRO A 212 5.38 -16.58 -2.77
CA PRO A 212 4.85 -16.15 -4.07
C PRO A 212 3.87 -14.98 -3.90
N PRO A 213 3.72 -14.10 -4.90
CA PRO A 213 2.77 -12.99 -4.83
C PRO A 213 1.39 -13.47 -4.41
N GLY A 214 0.85 -12.89 -3.32
CA GLY A 214 -0.44 -13.23 -2.75
C GLY A 214 -0.44 -14.29 -1.64
N TYR A 215 0.73 -14.86 -1.28
CA TYR A 215 0.91 -15.77 -0.13
C TYR A 215 1.94 -15.23 0.88
N GLU A 216 2.34 -13.99 0.74
CA GLU A 216 3.42 -13.36 1.51
C GLU A 216 3.12 -13.32 3.02
N GLU A 217 1.84 -13.27 3.40
CA GLU A 217 1.41 -13.20 4.79
C GLU A 217 1.21 -14.57 5.45
N GLU A 218 1.03 -15.63 4.65
CA GLU A 218 0.71 -16.98 5.14
C GLU A 218 1.95 -17.85 5.34
N THR A 219 3.09 -17.45 4.77
CA THR A 219 4.33 -18.21 4.87
C THR A 219 5.01 -17.91 6.21
N PRO A 220 5.28 -18.94 7.06
CA PRO A 220 6.06 -18.75 8.26
C PRO A 220 7.43 -18.14 7.96
N VAL A 221 7.82 -17.12 8.72
CA VAL A 221 9.10 -16.44 8.54
C VAL A 221 10.11 -17.01 9.54
N PRO A 222 11.11 -17.77 9.08
CA PRO A 222 12.13 -18.31 9.98
C PRO A 222 12.96 -17.17 10.59
N PRO A 223 13.60 -17.41 11.75
CA PRO A 223 14.53 -16.44 12.32
C PRO A 223 15.63 -16.04 11.34
N PRO A 224 16.11 -14.78 11.40
CA PRO A 224 17.16 -14.33 10.49
C PRO A 224 18.50 -15.04 10.76
N PRO A 225 19.30 -15.30 9.72
CA PRO A 225 20.61 -15.93 9.86
C PRO A 225 21.56 -15.03 10.69
N GLY A 226 22.29 -15.63 11.61
CA GLY A 226 23.13 -14.91 12.56
C GLY A 226 22.35 -14.25 13.72
N GLY A 227 21.05 -14.51 13.79
CA GLY A 227 20.18 -13.99 14.84
C GLY A 227 19.72 -12.55 14.63
N PHE A 228 18.87 -12.08 15.53
CA PHE A 228 18.25 -10.75 15.43
C PHE A 228 19.26 -9.60 15.57
N GLY A 229 20.34 -9.76 16.36
CA GLY A 229 21.40 -8.75 16.46
C GLY A 229 22.05 -8.44 15.12
N ALA A 230 22.38 -9.48 14.33
CA ALA A 230 22.91 -9.31 12.98
C ALA A 230 21.89 -8.68 12.04
N ALA A 231 20.62 -9.05 12.18
CA ALA A 231 19.53 -8.49 11.37
C ALA A 231 19.29 -7.00 11.65
N PHE A 232 19.22 -6.59 12.91
CA PHE A 232 19.11 -5.18 13.29
C PHE A 232 20.31 -4.36 12.80
N THR A 233 21.53 -4.89 12.91
CA THR A 233 22.73 -4.22 12.38
C THR A 233 22.63 -4.03 10.86
N ALA A 234 22.13 -5.02 10.13
CA ALA A 234 21.94 -4.92 8.68
C ALA A 234 20.86 -3.88 8.32
N VAL A 235 19.74 -3.84 9.06
CA VAL A 235 18.67 -2.83 8.89
C VAL A 235 19.22 -1.42 9.13
N GLU A 236 19.95 -1.18 10.22
CA GLU A 236 20.51 0.12 10.54
C GLU A 236 21.53 0.60 9.49
N ARG A 237 22.41 -0.29 9.03
CA ARG A 237 23.34 0.05 7.93
C ARG A 237 22.59 0.44 6.67
N LEU A 238 21.62 -0.35 6.24
CA LEU A 238 20.84 -0.09 5.03
C LEU A 238 20.02 1.20 5.16
N ARG A 239 19.46 1.46 6.36
CA ARG A 239 18.76 2.71 6.68
C ARG A 239 19.68 3.92 6.52
N GLY A 240 20.89 3.85 7.03
CA GLY A 240 21.90 4.90 6.87
C GLY A 240 22.26 5.17 5.40
N GLU A 241 22.44 4.12 4.59
CA GLU A 241 22.72 4.24 3.15
C GLU A 241 21.57 4.93 2.39
N VAL A 242 20.33 4.53 2.68
CA VAL A 242 19.12 5.11 2.07
C VAL A 242 18.94 6.56 2.49
N ALA A 243 19.10 6.88 3.78
CA ALA A 243 19.00 8.23 4.30
C ALA A 243 20.05 9.17 3.69
N ALA A 244 21.30 8.72 3.58
CA ALA A 244 22.38 9.49 2.95
C ALA A 244 22.09 9.74 1.46
N ARG A 245 21.55 8.77 0.73
CA ARG A 245 21.17 8.93 -0.67
C ARG A 245 20.01 9.91 -0.82
N ARG A 246 18.96 9.78 0.02
CA ARG A 246 17.84 10.73 0.06
C ARG A 246 18.32 12.17 0.31
N ALA A 247 19.22 12.37 1.26
CA ALA A 247 19.76 13.70 1.59
C ALA A 247 20.47 14.35 0.39
N ARG A 248 21.24 13.56 -0.38
CA ARG A 248 21.89 14.05 -1.61
C ARG A 248 20.90 14.51 -2.68
N LEU A 249 19.78 13.78 -2.85
CA LEU A 249 18.75 14.14 -3.83
C LEU A 249 17.84 15.27 -3.32
N GLY A 250 17.55 15.31 -2.02
CA GLY A 250 16.72 16.36 -1.38
C GLY A 250 17.43 17.71 -1.17
N GLY A 251 18.76 17.76 -1.30
CA GLY A 251 19.52 19.02 -1.22
C GLY A 251 19.17 20.02 -2.35
N GLY A 252 18.70 19.53 -3.50
CA GLY A 252 18.16 20.36 -4.59
C GLY A 252 16.70 20.82 -4.38
N ALA A 253 15.95 20.12 -3.52
CA ALA A 253 14.52 20.37 -3.30
C ALA A 253 14.22 21.36 -2.15
N ARG A 254 15.23 21.90 -1.45
CA ARG A 254 15.03 22.89 -0.36
C ARG A 254 14.38 24.19 -0.83
N SER A 255 14.39 24.48 -2.12
CA SER A 255 13.78 25.69 -2.68
C SER A 255 12.24 25.70 -2.65
N LEU A 256 11.60 24.53 -2.54
CA LEU A 256 10.13 24.42 -2.61
C LEU A 256 9.42 24.40 -1.24
N ARG A 257 10.16 24.24 -0.12
CA ARG A 257 9.56 24.23 1.24
C ARG A 257 9.18 25.61 1.78
N ASN A 258 9.66 26.69 1.22
CA ASN A 258 9.30 28.04 1.68
C ASN A 258 7.95 28.55 1.17
N ALA A 259 7.25 27.78 0.40
CA ALA A 259 5.86 28.06 0.00
C ALA A 259 4.90 27.20 0.84
N GLY A 260 4.73 27.55 2.12
CA GLY A 260 3.54 27.32 2.96
C GLY A 260 2.88 25.93 2.95
N VAL A 261 3.65 24.83 3.10
CA VAL A 261 3.03 23.52 3.27
C VAL A 261 2.99 23.19 4.77
N GLY A 262 1.81 23.37 5.36
CA GLY A 262 1.51 22.86 6.69
C GLY A 262 1.80 21.34 6.75
N SER A 263 2.19 20.88 7.93
CA SER A 263 2.45 19.47 8.24
C SER A 263 1.27 18.63 7.81
N MET A 264 1.40 17.93 6.68
CA MET A 264 0.41 16.96 6.24
C MET A 264 0.74 15.62 6.91
N ALA A 265 -0.12 15.18 7.82
CA ALA A 265 -0.14 13.79 8.26
C ALA A 265 -0.29 12.90 7.02
N ALA A 266 0.55 11.88 6.88
CA ALA A 266 0.38 10.90 5.81
C ALA A 266 -0.96 10.18 6.01
N PRO A 267 -1.64 9.78 4.93
CA PRO A 267 -2.71 8.83 5.08
C PRO A 267 -2.16 7.61 5.82
N ALA A 268 -2.77 7.26 6.94
CA ALA A 268 -2.52 5.99 7.56
C ALA A 268 -2.89 4.93 6.52
N LEU A 269 -1.96 4.04 6.19
CA LEU A 269 -2.33 2.84 5.47
C LEU A 269 -3.32 2.10 6.36
N PRO A 270 -4.45 1.61 5.85
CA PRO A 270 -5.42 0.89 6.65
C PRO A 270 -4.68 -0.19 7.44
N ARG A 271 -4.84 -0.19 8.74
CA ARG A 271 -4.48 -1.33 9.58
C ARG A 271 -5.45 -2.42 9.19
N THR A 272 -4.96 -3.46 8.54
CA THR A 272 -5.67 -4.72 8.45
C THR A 272 -5.68 -5.34 9.84
N GLU A 273 -6.48 -4.81 10.74
CA GLU A 273 -6.90 -5.55 11.92
C GLU A 273 -7.88 -6.61 11.44
N ARG A 274 -7.34 -7.78 11.12
CA ARG A 274 -8.19 -8.97 11.00
C ARG A 274 -8.80 -9.20 12.37
N GLY A 275 -10.13 -9.10 12.44
CA GLY A 275 -10.88 -9.62 13.57
C GLY A 275 -10.48 -11.09 13.84
N PRO A 276 -10.70 -11.60 15.07
CA PRO A 276 -10.26 -12.93 15.47
C PRO A 276 -10.76 -13.97 14.46
N ALA A 277 -9.83 -14.82 14.01
CA ALA A 277 -10.09 -15.91 13.09
C ALA A 277 -11.34 -16.68 13.56
N GLN A 278 -12.35 -16.74 12.70
CA GLN A 278 -13.51 -17.60 12.97
C GLN A 278 -13.00 -19.05 13.05
N ALA A 279 -13.23 -19.65 14.21
CA ALA A 279 -12.92 -21.07 14.44
C ALA A 279 -13.56 -21.95 13.33
N PRO A 280 -12.89 -23.02 12.88
CA PRO A 280 -13.41 -23.88 11.85
C PRO A 280 -14.75 -24.47 12.28
N ARG A 281 -15.79 -24.25 11.45
CA ARG A 281 -17.12 -24.86 11.66
C ARG A 281 -17.01 -26.37 11.47
N THR A 282 -17.22 -27.13 12.53
CA THR A 282 -17.41 -28.58 12.48
C THR A 282 -18.53 -28.95 11.51
N PRO A 283 -18.34 -29.94 10.63
CA PRO A 283 -19.41 -30.38 9.75
C PRO A 283 -20.54 -31.01 10.57
N ARG A 284 -21.76 -30.50 10.38
CA ARG A 284 -22.97 -31.14 10.91
C ARG A 284 -23.19 -32.45 10.16
N VAL A 285 -23.08 -33.56 10.87
CA VAL A 285 -23.60 -34.86 10.42
C VAL A 285 -25.12 -34.78 10.51
N ILE A 286 -25.77 -34.94 9.37
CA ILE A 286 -27.24 -35.10 9.26
C ILE A 286 -27.53 -36.59 9.38
N PRO A 287 -28.54 -37.02 10.18
CA PRO A 287 -28.92 -38.43 10.34
C PRO A 287 -29.54 -39.04 9.08
#